data_501efb1e5386bcfc09e00a475d4d57e3
#
_entry.id   501efb1e5386bcfc09e00a475d4d57e3
#
_cell.length_a   1.000
_cell.length_b   1.000
_cell.length_c   1.000
_cell.angle_alpha   90.00
_cell.angle_beta   90.00
_cell.angle_gamma   90.00
#
_symmetry.space_group_name_H-M   'P 1'
#
loop_
_entity.id
_entity.type
_entity.pdbx_description
1 polymer ?
#
loop_
_entity_poly.entity_id
_entity_poly.type
_entity_poly.pdbx_seq_one_letter_code
_entity_poly.pdbx_strand_id
1 'polypeptide(L)'
;MNKITAIVLAAGSGSRMKNKTKKQFMEIKGKPVIWYSLFEFEKSRVDEIILVTGKEDIDYCKKEIVEKYNLKKIKNVVAGGSERYESVYNGLKEVTGNIVLIHDGARPLINNEIIERSIEGTIKSDACVVGVPVKDTIKRADKEGYIIDTPNRSELWITQTPQSFKTDLVKMAYKKMKEELEKGNTTLNITDDAMVMEEFTTNQVRFVQGDYKNIKVTTPEDIDIAELFIELDAK
;
A
#
# COMPACT_ATOMS: atom_id res chain seq x y z
N MET A 1 0.15 -20.22 15.34
CA MET A 1 0.87 -19.31 14.41
C MET A 1 -0.14 -18.31 13.87
N ASN A 2 0.25 -17.05 13.67
CA ASN A 2 -0.62 -16.07 13.03
C ASN A 2 -0.66 -16.37 11.52
N LYS A 3 -1.87 -16.49 10.95
CA LYS A 3 -2.06 -16.49 9.51
C LYS A 3 -1.97 -15.06 8.98
N ILE A 4 -1.20 -14.82 7.94
CA ILE A 4 -0.86 -13.50 7.44
C ILE A 4 -1.39 -13.33 6.02
N THR A 5 -2.20 -12.30 5.80
CA THR A 5 -2.76 -11.95 4.48
C THR A 5 -2.14 -10.63 3.99
N ALA A 6 -1.72 -10.58 2.74
CA ALA A 6 -1.39 -9.33 2.07
C ALA A 6 -2.55 -8.88 1.16
N ILE A 7 -2.93 -7.60 1.22
CA ILE A 7 -3.78 -6.95 0.23
C ILE A 7 -2.87 -6.10 -0.65
N VAL A 8 -2.82 -6.39 -1.95
CA VAL A 8 -2.06 -5.59 -2.91
C VAL A 8 -3.01 -4.79 -3.78
N LEU A 9 -2.91 -3.46 -3.70
CA LEU A 9 -3.83 -2.53 -4.34
C LEU A 9 -3.33 -2.14 -5.74
N ALA A 10 -4.16 -2.40 -6.73
CA ALA A 10 -3.91 -2.12 -8.15
C ALA A 10 -5.12 -1.49 -8.87
N ALA A 11 -6.12 -0.99 -8.12
CA ALA A 11 -7.35 -0.43 -8.69
C ALA A 11 -7.21 1.04 -9.17
N GLY A 12 -6.12 1.72 -8.84
CA GLY A 12 -5.93 3.13 -9.19
C GLY A 12 -5.89 3.40 -10.69
N SER A 13 -6.58 4.42 -11.15
CA SER A 13 -6.65 4.82 -12.58
C SER A 13 -5.33 5.34 -13.15
N GLY A 14 -4.41 5.79 -12.30
CA GLY A 14 -3.10 6.31 -12.75
C GLY A 14 -3.18 7.61 -13.54
N SER A 15 -4.18 8.46 -13.30
CA SER A 15 -4.48 9.67 -14.09
C SER A 15 -3.29 10.61 -14.32
N ARG A 16 -2.32 10.64 -13.41
CA ARG A 16 -1.08 11.46 -13.51
C ARG A 16 -0.08 10.96 -14.56
N MET A 17 -0.16 9.69 -14.96
CA MET A 17 0.79 9.08 -15.91
C MET A 17 0.55 9.49 -17.38
N LYS A 18 -0.63 10.08 -17.70
CA LYS A 18 -1.02 10.48 -19.06
C LYS A 18 -0.80 9.39 -20.13
N ASN A 19 -0.81 8.11 -19.74
CA ASN A 19 -0.57 6.95 -20.59
C ASN A 19 -1.87 6.14 -20.73
N LYS A 20 -2.03 5.43 -21.86
CA LYS A 20 -3.15 4.50 -22.09
C LYS A 20 -3.07 3.28 -21.16
N THR A 21 -1.86 2.84 -20.81
CA THR A 21 -1.61 1.73 -19.88
C THR A 21 -1.60 2.24 -18.45
N LYS A 22 -2.39 1.61 -17.58
CA LYS A 22 -2.39 1.92 -16.14
C LYS A 22 -1.00 1.68 -15.55
N LYS A 23 -0.54 2.57 -14.67
CA LYS A 23 0.83 2.57 -14.13
C LYS A 23 1.28 1.25 -13.53
N GLN A 24 0.38 0.52 -12.85
CA GLN A 24 0.67 -0.78 -12.24
C GLN A 24 0.94 -1.88 -13.27
N PHE A 25 0.52 -1.68 -14.52
CA PHE A 25 0.73 -2.61 -15.63
C PHE A 25 1.80 -2.13 -16.64
N MET A 26 2.39 -0.94 -16.41
CA MET A 26 3.57 -0.53 -17.17
C MET A 26 4.74 -1.47 -16.85
N GLU A 27 5.62 -1.65 -17.82
CA GLU A 27 6.73 -2.60 -17.68
C GLU A 27 8.00 -1.92 -17.18
N ILE A 28 8.70 -2.62 -16.29
CA ILE A 28 10.10 -2.40 -15.91
C ILE A 28 10.83 -3.70 -16.23
N LYS A 29 11.87 -3.66 -17.07
CA LYS A 29 12.63 -4.86 -17.50
C LYS A 29 11.74 -6.00 -18.00
N GLY A 30 10.71 -5.68 -18.79
CA GLY A 30 9.80 -6.67 -19.38
C GLY A 30 8.83 -7.34 -18.41
N LYS A 31 8.64 -6.77 -17.20
CA LYS A 31 7.68 -7.24 -16.20
C LYS A 31 6.81 -6.09 -15.71
N PRO A 32 5.50 -6.30 -15.52
CA PRO A 32 4.62 -5.25 -15.00
C PRO A 32 5.08 -4.75 -13.62
N VAL A 33 4.95 -3.46 -13.36
CA VAL A 33 5.29 -2.83 -12.05
C VAL A 33 4.74 -3.64 -10.88
N ILE A 34 3.47 -4.05 -10.95
CA ILE A 34 2.82 -4.83 -9.89
C ILE A 34 3.45 -6.21 -9.67
N TRP A 35 4.07 -6.79 -10.69
CA TRP A 35 4.68 -8.10 -10.57
C TRP A 35 5.76 -8.12 -9.49
N TYR A 36 6.55 -7.07 -9.38
CA TYR A 36 7.65 -7.00 -8.42
C TYR A 36 7.16 -7.12 -6.98
N SER A 37 6.15 -6.35 -6.60
CA SER A 37 5.59 -6.43 -5.25
C SER A 37 4.89 -7.78 -5.00
N LEU A 38 4.11 -8.29 -5.95
CA LEU A 38 3.46 -9.59 -5.83
C LEU A 38 4.48 -10.72 -5.68
N PHE A 39 5.59 -10.68 -6.42
CA PHE A 39 6.65 -11.68 -6.35
C PHE A 39 7.39 -11.65 -5.00
N GLU A 40 7.63 -10.47 -4.41
CA GLU A 40 8.20 -10.38 -3.07
C GLU A 40 7.26 -10.95 -2.00
N PHE A 41 5.96 -10.66 -2.07
CA PHE A 41 4.98 -11.28 -1.18
C PHE A 41 4.85 -12.79 -1.39
N GLU A 42 4.92 -13.28 -2.63
CA GLU A 42 4.91 -14.72 -2.95
C GLU A 42 6.09 -15.45 -2.28
N LYS A 43 7.28 -14.85 -2.21
CA LYS A 43 8.47 -15.44 -1.59
C LYS A 43 8.50 -15.30 -0.06
N SER A 44 7.78 -14.34 0.50
CA SER A 44 7.79 -14.03 1.93
C SER A 44 7.02 -15.06 2.77
N ARG A 45 6.98 -14.87 4.09
CA ARG A 45 6.15 -15.71 4.97
C ARG A 45 4.66 -15.35 5.00
N VAL A 46 4.19 -14.46 4.13
CA VAL A 46 2.76 -14.22 3.92
C VAL A 46 2.09 -15.50 3.43
N ASP A 47 0.95 -15.87 4.01
CA ASP A 47 0.24 -17.12 3.68
C ASP A 47 -0.65 -16.99 2.45
N GLU A 48 -1.25 -15.80 2.26
CA GLU A 48 -2.16 -15.54 1.16
C GLU A 48 -2.10 -14.08 0.70
N ILE A 49 -2.40 -13.86 -0.58
CA ILE A 49 -2.45 -12.55 -1.20
C ILE A 49 -3.84 -12.33 -1.78
N ILE A 50 -4.41 -11.15 -1.54
CA ILE A 50 -5.63 -10.66 -2.18
C ILE A 50 -5.22 -9.51 -3.09
N LEU A 51 -5.43 -9.69 -4.39
CA LEU A 51 -5.16 -8.66 -5.39
C LEU A 51 -6.43 -7.85 -5.62
N VAL A 52 -6.37 -6.54 -5.36
CA VAL A 52 -7.50 -5.62 -5.59
C VAL A 52 -7.20 -4.77 -6.82
N THR A 53 -8.02 -4.90 -7.86
CA THR A 53 -7.79 -4.24 -9.16
C THR A 53 -9.05 -3.55 -9.68
N GLY A 54 -8.96 -2.81 -10.78
CA GLY A 54 -10.14 -2.29 -11.47
C GLY A 54 -11.07 -3.44 -11.89
N LYS A 55 -12.38 -3.22 -11.86
CA LYS A 55 -13.35 -4.26 -12.24
C LYS A 55 -13.08 -4.81 -13.65
N GLU A 56 -12.70 -3.93 -14.56
CA GLU A 56 -12.36 -4.24 -15.94
C GLU A 56 -11.03 -4.98 -16.11
N ASP A 57 -10.15 -4.94 -15.10
CA ASP A 57 -8.81 -5.54 -15.17
C ASP A 57 -8.74 -6.92 -14.51
N ILE A 58 -9.83 -7.43 -13.93
CA ILE A 58 -9.83 -8.70 -13.18
C ILE A 58 -9.36 -9.86 -14.05
N ASP A 59 -9.92 -10.02 -15.24
CA ASP A 59 -9.57 -11.13 -16.12
C ASP A 59 -8.14 -11.00 -16.66
N TYR A 60 -7.70 -9.77 -16.96
CA TYR A 60 -6.31 -9.48 -17.29
C TYR A 60 -5.36 -9.88 -16.15
N CYS A 61 -5.65 -9.46 -14.92
CA CYS A 61 -4.83 -9.81 -13.76
C CYS A 61 -4.77 -11.31 -13.51
N LYS A 62 -5.89 -12.03 -13.64
CA LYS A 62 -5.91 -13.49 -13.49
C LYS A 62 -5.00 -14.16 -14.51
N LYS A 63 -5.16 -13.84 -15.79
CA LYS A 63 -4.47 -14.48 -16.89
C LYS A 63 -3.02 -14.01 -17.04
N GLU A 64 -2.80 -12.69 -17.19
CA GLU A 64 -1.51 -12.12 -17.56
C GLU A 64 -0.59 -11.86 -16.34
N ILE A 65 -1.12 -11.89 -15.12
CA ILE A 65 -0.32 -11.70 -13.90
C ILE A 65 -0.28 -12.99 -13.08
N VAL A 66 -1.42 -13.50 -12.63
CA VAL A 66 -1.45 -14.64 -11.70
C VAL A 66 -1.00 -15.94 -12.39
N GLU A 67 -1.65 -16.32 -13.47
CA GLU A 67 -1.37 -17.58 -14.19
C GLU A 67 0.00 -17.51 -14.90
N LYS A 68 0.25 -16.45 -15.65
CA LYS A 68 1.49 -16.27 -16.42
C LYS A 68 2.75 -16.35 -15.54
N TYR A 69 2.72 -15.80 -14.33
CA TYR A 69 3.85 -15.80 -13.42
C TYR A 69 3.75 -16.86 -12.31
N ASN A 70 2.74 -17.74 -12.37
CA ASN A 70 2.53 -18.85 -11.42
C ASN A 70 2.54 -18.40 -9.95
N LEU A 71 1.80 -17.33 -9.63
CA LEU A 71 1.70 -16.75 -8.29
C LEU A 71 0.66 -17.54 -7.47
N LYS A 72 1.11 -18.49 -6.66
CA LYS A 72 0.26 -19.48 -5.98
C LYS A 72 -0.44 -18.96 -4.72
N LYS A 73 0.13 -17.93 -4.07
CA LYS A 73 -0.44 -17.33 -2.87
C LYS A 73 -1.57 -16.36 -3.17
N ILE A 74 -1.78 -15.94 -4.42
CA ILE A 74 -2.93 -15.12 -4.77
C ILE A 74 -4.19 -16.00 -4.73
N LYS A 75 -5.02 -15.78 -3.70
CA LYS A 75 -6.27 -16.55 -3.51
C LYS A 75 -7.45 -15.89 -4.20
N ASN A 76 -7.53 -14.56 -4.13
CA ASN A 76 -8.62 -13.79 -4.72
C ASN A 76 -8.10 -12.61 -5.54
N VAL A 77 -8.76 -12.35 -6.68
CA VAL A 77 -8.63 -11.11 -7.45
C VAL A 77 -10.01 -10.45 -7.42
N VAL A 78 -10.08 -9.29 -6.73
CA VAL A 78 -11.35 -8.62 -6.46
C VAL A 78 -11.38 -7.20 -7.02
N ALA A 79 -12.59 -6.70 -7.28
CA ALA A 79 -12.78 -5.34 -7.74
C ALA A 79 -12.53 -4.33 -6.61
N GLY A 80 -11.78 -3.28 -6.89
CA GLY A 80 -11.69 -2.09 -6.04
C GLY A 80 -12.96 -1.25 -6.09
N GLY A 81 -12.91 -0.12 -5.39
CA GLY A 81 -13.94 0.91 -5.42
C GLY A 81 -13.47 2.18 -6.15
N SER A 82 -14.26 3.23 -6.08
CA SER A 82 -13.95 4.55 -6.66
C SER A 82 -12.79 5.23 -5.93
N GLU A 83 -12.71 5.01 -4.61
CA GLU A 83 -11.67 5.55 -3.75
C GLU A 83 -10.72 4.45 -3.23
N ARG A 84 -9.51 4.88 -2.78
CA ARG A 84 -8.52 3.94 -2.24
C ARG A 84 -9.07 3.17 -1.03
N TYR A 85 -9.73 3.85 -0.11
CA TYR A 85 -10.29 3.21 1.08
C TYR A 85 -11.41 2.20 0.75
N GLU A 86 -12.19 2.42 -0.30
CA GLU A 86 -13.19 1.45 -0.76
C GLU A 86 -12.53 0.18 -1.32
N SER A 87 -11.42 0.37 -2.06
CA SER A 87 -10.62 -0.74 -2.57
C SER A 87 -10.05 -1.58 -1.43
N VAL A 88 -9.52 -0.93 -0.38
CA VAL A 88 -9.05 -1.61 0.83
C VAL A 88 -10.20 -2.34 1.53
N TYR A 89 -11.35 -1.69 1.70
CA TYR A 89 -12.52 -2.31 2.32
C TYR A 89 -12.99 -3.58 1.58
N ASN A 90 -12.97 -3.54 0.25
CA ASN A 90 -13.32 -4.71 -0.55
C ASN A 90 -12.29 -5.84 -0.36
N GLY A 91 -11.00 -5.53 -0.32
CA GLY A 91 -9.96 -6.50 0.01
C GLY A 91 -10.10 -7.08 1.42
N LEU A 92 -10.42 -6.25 2.42
CA LEU A 92 -10.59 -6.69 3.81
C LEU A 92 -11.72 -7.70 4.01
N LYS A 93 -12.76 -7.71 3.16
CA LYS A 93 -13.83 -8.72 3.21
C LYS A 93 -13.30 -10.13 2.95
N GLU A 94 -12.27 -10.26 2.13
CA GLU A 94 -11.68 -11.54 1.73
C GLU A 94 -10.58 -12.02 2.68
N VAL A 95 -10.09 -11.16 3.59
CA VAL A 95 -9.02 -11.50 4.52
C VAL A 95 -9.47 -12.55 5.51
N THR A 96 -8.73 -13.64 5.58
CA THR A 96 -8.93 -14.75 6.53
C THR A 96 -7.81 -14.86 7.58
N GLY A 97 -6.71 -14.13 7.37
CA GLY A 97 -5.57 -14.08 8.31
C GLY A 97 -5.83 -13.25 9.55
N ASN A 98 -5.01 -13.45 10.58
CA ASN A 98 -5.04 -12.69 11.84
C ASN A 98 -4.33 -11.32 11.71
N ILE A 99 -3.39 -11.23 10.78
CA ILE A 99 -2.64 -10.04 10.43
C ILE A 99 -2.87 -9.74 8.95
N VAL A 100 -3.11 -8.48 8.62
CA VAL A 100 -3.22 -8.01 7.25
C VAL A 100 -2.17 -6.93 6.98
N LEU A 101 -1.49 -7.07 5.83
CA LEU A 101 -0.57 -6.08 5.27
C LEU A 101 -1.26 -5.44 4.06
N ILE A 102 -1.44 -4.13 4.06
CA ILE A 102 -2.05 -3.38 2.96
C ILE A 102 -0.93 -2.68 2.20
N HIS A 103 -0.75 -3.03 0.92
CA HIS A 103 0.36 -2.55 0.10
C HIS A 103 -0.10 -1.94 -1.22
N ASP A 104 0.49 -0.82 -1.58
CA ASP A 104 0.27 -0.20 -2.88
C ASP A 104 1.06 -0.97 -3.96
N GLY A 105 0.39 -1.64 -4.90
CA GLY A 105 1.03 -2.38 -6.00
C GLY A 105 1.87 -1.50 -6.94
N ALA A 106 1.82 -0.19 -6.78
CA ALA A 106 2.68 0.77 -7.45
C ALA A 106 4.01 1.03 -6.71
N ARG A 107 4.37 0.23 -5.69
CA ARG A 107 5.68 0.26 -5.01
C ARG A 107 6.45 -1.03 -5.34
N PRO A 108 7.12 -1.09 -6.49
CA PRO A 108 7.76 -2.31 -6.96
C PRO A 108 8.97 -2.74 -6.13
N LEU A 109 9.54 -1.85 -5.32
CA LEU A 109 10.81 -2.05 -4.63
C LEU A 109 10.65 -2.45 -3.14
N ILE A 110 9.47 -2.97 -2.79
CA ILE A 110 9.29 -3.69 -1.52
C ILE A 110 10.22 -4.91 -1.49
N ASN A 111 10.82 -5.20 -0.35
CA ASN A 111 11.66 -6.38 -0.15
C ASN A 111 11.24 -7.19 1.07
N ASN A 112 11.77 -8.40 1.20
CA ASN A 112 11.41 -9.31 2.28
C ASN A 112 11.72 -8.74 3.67
N GLU A 113 12.79 -7.95 3.82
CA GLU A 113 13.14 -7.36 5.11
C GLU A 113 12.09 -6.36 5.59
N ILE A 114 11.54 -5.54 4.69
CA ILE A 114 10.47 -4.60 5.00
C ILE A 114 9.20 -5.36 5.37
N ILE A 115 8.87 -6.43 4.62
CA ILE A 115 7.71 -7.29 4.90
C ILE A 115 7.85 -7.90 6.29
N GLU A 116 8.99 -8.48 6.63
CA GLU A 116 9.25 -9.08 7.94
C GLU A 116 9.15 -8.06 9.08
N ARG A 117 9.79 -6.87 8.94
CA ARG A 117 9.68 -5.80 9.93
C ARG A 117 8.23 -5.35 10.15
N SER A 118 7.43 -5.31 9.09
CA SER A 118 6.02 -4.95 9.15
C SER A 118 5.20 -6.00 9.91
N ILE A 119 5.43 -7.28 9.66
CA ILE A 119 4.78 -8.39 10.37
C ILE A 119 5.15 -8.37 11.86
N GLU A 120 6.45 -8.30 12.17
CA GLU A 120 6.94 -8.27 13.56
C GLU A 120 6.47 -7.00 14.31
N GLY A 121 6.42 -5.86 13.61
CA GLY A 121 5.86 -4.62 14.15
C GLY A 121 4.41 -4.80 14.54
N THR A 122 3.60 -5.41 13.69
CA THR A 122 2.18 -5.68 13.97
C THR A 122 1.98 -6.69 15.11
N ILE A 123 2.82 -7.71 15.19
CA ILE A 123 2.77 -8.67 16.32
C ILE A 123 3.02 -7.95 17.66
N LYS A 124 3.91 -6.94 17.67
CA LYS A 124 4.31 -6.22 18.89
C LYS A 124 3.36 -5.08 19.28
N SER A 125 2.74 -4.42 18.32
CA SER A 125 1.99 -3.17 18.56
C SER A 125 0.58 -3.14 17.96
N ASP A 126 0.09 -4.26 17.43
CA ASP A 126 -1.23 -4.44 16.81
C ASP A 126 -1.45 -3.63 15.51
N ALA A 127 -0.72 -2.54 15.33
CA ALA A 127 -0.77 -1.67 14.17
C ALA A 127 0.61 -1.05 13.89
N CYS A 128 1.08 -1.13 12.65
CA CYS A 128 2.30 -0.43 12.25
C CYS A 128 2.27 0.00 10.78
N VAL A 129 3.08 0.98 10.47
CA VAL A 129 3.24 1.57 9.14
C VAL A 129 4.70 1.60 8.76
N VAL A 130 5.01 1.16 7.57
CA VAL A 130 6.35 1.33 7.00
C VAL A 130 6.56 2.79 6.64
N GLY A 131 7.68 3.35 7.05
CA GLY A 131 8.03 4.73 6.73
C GLY A 131 9.53 4.99 6.85
N VAL A 132 9.95 6.17 6.40
CA VAL A 132 11.32 6.65 6.52
C VAL A 132 11.34 8.06 7.08
N PRO A 133 12.33 8.45 7.91
CA PRO A 133 12.48 9.84 8.36
C PRO A 133 12.63 10.80 7.19
N VAL A 134 12.06 12.00 7.32
CA VAL A 134 12.25 13.06 6.32
C VAL A 134 13.69 13.52 6.29
N LYS A 135 14.30 13.62 5.10
CA LYS A 135 15.67 14.13 4.90
C LYS A 135 15.72 15.63 4.69
N ASP A 136 14.74 16.16 3.97
CA ASP A 136 14.70 17.56 3.59
C ASP A 136 14.04 18.43 4.67
N THR A 137 14.29 19.73 4.61
CA THR A 137 13.57 20.71 5.44
C THR A 137 12.15 20.88 4.90
N ILE A 138 11.15 20.58 5.72
CA ILE A 138 9.73 20.76 5.36
C ILE A 138 9.29 22.15 5.83
N LYS A 139 8.55 22.83 4.95
CA LYS A 139 7.87 24.10 5.26
C LYS A 139 6.36 23.89 5.12
N ARG A 140 5.60 24.37 6.10
CA ARG A 140 4.16 24.51 5.94
C ARG A 140 3.88 25.88 5.35
N ALA A 141 3.06 25.96 4.31
CA ALA A 141 2.71 27.19 3.63
C ALA A 141 1.17 27.38 3.58
N ASP A 142 0.73 28.63 3.45
CA ASP A 142 -0.66 28.97 3.16
C ASP A 142 -1.01 28.76 1.68
N LYS A 143 -2.25 29.11 1.31
CA LYS A 143 -2.75 28.95 -0.08
C LYS A 143 -2.08 29.89 -1.08
N GLU A 144 -1.53 30.99 -0.62
CA GLU A 144 -0.80 32.01 -1.38
C GLU A 144 0.70 31.66 -1.53
N GLY A 145 1.17 30.62 -0.82
CA GLY A 145 2.57 30.14 -0.87
C GLY A 145 3.49 30.78 0.17
N TYR A 146 2.97 31.58 1.10
CA TYR A 146 3.78 32.12 2.19
C TYR A 146 4.07 31.08 3.26
N ILE A 147 5.31 31.04 3.75
CA ILE A 147 5.74 30.11 4.80
C ILE A 147 5.06 30.47 6.11
N ILE A 148 4.31 29.52 6.69
CA ILE A 148 3.68 29.63 8.01
C ILE A 148 4.67 29.23 9.09
N ASP A 149 5.28 28.04 8.97
CA ASP A 149 6.26 27.51 9.92
C ASP A 149 7.18 26.45 9.30
N THR A 150 8.12 25.98 10.14
CA THR A 150 9.06 24.90 9.82
C THR A 150 8.92 23.83 10.90
N PRO A 151 8.18 22.74 10.65
CA PRO A 151 8.07 21.64 11.60
C PRO A 151 9.41 21.02 11.95
N ASN A 152 9.53 20.49 13.17
CA ASN A 152 10.73 19.77 13.59
C ASN A 152 10.92 18.50 12.75
N ARG A 153 11.95 18.48 11.90
CA ARG A 153 12.22 17.36 10.98
C ARG A 153 12.41 16.03 11.69
N SER A 154 12.93 16.01 12.92
CA SER A 154 13.13 14.76 13.66
C SER A 154 11.83 14.03 14.04
N GLU A 155 10.69 14.69 13.94
CA GLU A 155 9.35 14.15 14.22
C GLU A 155 8.59 13.78 12.95
N LEU A 156 9.16 14.04 11.77
CA LEU A 156 8.48 13.85 10.49
C LEU A 156 8.97 12.58 9.79
N TRP A 157 7.99 11.80 9.31
CA TRP A 157 8.21 10.59 8.54
C TRP A 157 7.45 10.64 7.21
N ILE A 158 8.05 10.06 6.18
CA ILE A 158 7.38 9.79 4.91
C ILE A 158 6.73 8.43 5.03
N THR A 159 5.40 8.40 5.00
CA THR A 159 4.61 7.17 5.04
C THR A 159 4.77 6.37 3.76
N GLN A 160 5.04 5.10 3.92
CA GLN A 160 5.10 4.12 2.83
C GLN A 160 4.05 3.02 3.05
N THR A 161 4.15 1.93 2.31
CA THR A 161 3.44 0.68 2.53
C THR A 161 4.43 -0.50 2.52
N PRO A 162 4.13 -1.62 3.23
CA PRO A 162 2.85 -2.00 3.83
C PRO A 162 2.45 -1.13 5.02
N GLN A 163 1.14 -0.99 5.20
CA GLN A 163 0.51 -0.59 6.44
C GLN A 163 -0.17 -1.84 7.00
N SER A 164 0.14 -2.21 8.23
CA SER A 164 -0.12 -3.56 8.72
C SER A 164 -0.81 -3.53 10.07
N PHE A 165 -1.82 -4.37 10.21
CA PHE A 165 -2.75 -4.32 11.33
C PHE A 165 -3.18 -5.72 11.76
N LYS A 166 -3.59 -5.86 13.02
CA LYS A 166 -4.46 -6.97 13.40
C LYS A 166 -5.78 -6.85 12.60
N THR A 167 -6.17 -7.95 11.97
CA THR A 167 -7.28 -7.97 11.02
C THR A 167 -8.60 -7.49 11.62
N ASP A 168 -8.92 -7.95 12.82
CA ASP A 168 -10.18 -7.58 13.48
C ASP A 168 -10.24 -6.10 13.83
N LEU A 169 -9.10 -5.51 14.23
CA LEU A 169 -8.98 -4.10 14.54
C LEU A 169 -9.24 -3.22 13.30
N VAL A 170 -8.54 -3.49 12.20
CA VAL A 170 -8.69 -2.68 10.99
C VAL A 170 -10.06 -2.90 10.34
N LYS A 171 -10.61 -4.11 10.37
CA LYS A 171 -11.99 -4.37 9.91
C LYS A 171 -13.01 -3.56 10.71
N MET A 172 -12.86 -3.49 12.04
CA MET A 172 -13.71 -2.66 12.89
C MET A 172 -13.59 -1.17 12.56
N ALA A 173 -12.37 -0.66 12.39
CA ALA A 173 -12.12 0.74 12.03
C ALA A 173 -12.77 1.10 10.69
N TYR A 174 -12.56 0.28 9.68
CA TYR A 174 -13.17 0.46 8.35
C TYR A 174 -14.70 0.37 8.35
N LYS A 175 -15.27 -0.49 9.19
CA LYS A 175 -16.72 -0.55 9.38
C LYS A 175 -17.27 0.75 9.95
N LYS A 176 -16.66 1.28 11.02
CA LYS A 176 -17.05 2.57 11.62
C LYS A 176 -16.91 3.73 10.63
N MET A 177 -15.79 3.77 9.90
CA MET A 177 -15.58 4.77 8.84
C MET A 177 -16.73 4.76 7.82
N LYS A 178 -17.11 3.56 7.34
CA LYS A 178 -18.22 3.43 6.40
C LYS A 178 -19.55 3.92 6.98
N GLU A 179 -19.86 3.57 8.21
CA GLU A 179 -21.05 4.03 8.90
C GLU A 179 -21.10 5.56 9.00
N GLU A 180 -19.97 6.24 9.24
CA GLU A 180 -19.88 7.70 9.26
C GLU A 180 -20.06 8.32 7.86
N LEU A 181 -19.46 7.73 6.82
CA LEU A 181 -19.67 8.19 5.44
C LEU A 181 -21.12 8.04 4.99
N GLU A 182 -21.80 6.94 5.36
CA GLU A 182 -23.22 6.70 5.06
C GLU A 182 -24.14 7.68 5.79
N LYS A 183 -23.75 8.21 6.97
CA LYS A 183 -24.45 9.29 7.66
C LYS A 183 -24.24 10.68 7.01
N GLY A 184 -23.45 10.76 5.94
CA GLY A 184 -23.18 12.00 5.22
C GLY A 184 -22.03 12.84 5.80
N ASN A 185 -21.16 12.24 6.62
CA ASN A 185 -19.95 12.91 7.10
C ASN A 185 -18.90 12.98 5.98
N THR A 186 -18.95 14.04 5.18
CA THR A 186 -18.05 14.29 4.05
C THR A 186 -16.76 15.01 4.44
N THR A 187 -16.54 15.31 5.71
CA THR A 187 -15.33 16.01 6.19
C THR A 187 -14.14 15.08 6.36
N LEU A 188 -14.36 13.75 6.29
CA LEU A 188 -13.32 12.75 6.39
C LEU A 188 -12.42 12.78 5.15
N ASN A 189 -11.22 13.30 5.29
CA ASN A 189 -10.20 13.29 4.24
C ASN A 189 -9.23 12.11 4.47
N ILE A 190 -9.69 10.90 4.18
CA ILE A 190 -8.91 9.67 4.40
C ILE A 190 -7.81 9.55 3.33
N THR A 191 -6.57 9.65 3.74
CA THR A 191 -5.40 9.57 2.84
C THR A 191 -4.72 8.20 2.83
N ASP A 192 -4.75 7.49 3.98
CA ASP A 192 -4.15 6.17 4.15
C ASP A 192 -4.88 5.31 5.21
N ASP A 193 -4.39 4.11 5.44
CA ASP A 193 -5.03 3.15 6.36
C ASP A 193 -4.73 3.46 7.84
N ALA A 194 -3.56 4.07 8.11
CA ALA A 194 -3.20 4.52 9.45
C ALA A 194 -4.17 5.57 9.95
N MET A 195 -4.54 6.52 9.09
CA MET A 195 -5.51 7.56 9.43
C MET A 195 -6.89 6.98 9.78
N VAL A 196 -7.32 5.89 9.12
CA VAL A 196 -8.55 5.18 9.52
C VAL A 196 -8.43 4.61 10.93
N MET A 197 -7.25 4.05 11.27
CA MET A 197 -7.02 3.54 12.62
C MET A 197 -7.01 4.66 13.67
N GLU A 198 -6.34 5.77 13.39
CA GLU A 198 -6.23 6.94 14.28
C GLU A 198 -7.60 7.56 14.57
N GLU A 199 -8.46 7.68 13.55
CA GLU A 199 -9.76 8.33 13.66
C GLU A 199 -10.81 7.41 14.33
N PHE A 200 -10.79 6.11 14.06
CA PHE A 200 -11.87 5.20 14.46
C PHE A 200 -11.52 4.20 15.55
N THR A 201 -10.29 4.26 16.09
CA THR A 201 -9.85 3.42 17.22
C THR A 201 -9.06 4.23 18.25
N THR A 202 -8.78 3.63 19.39
CA THR A 202 -7.87 4.18 20.40
C THR A 202 -6.46 3.58 20.30
N ASN A 203 -6.22 2.72 19.33
CA ASN A 203 -4.94 2.06 19.15
C ASN A 203 -3.92 3.00 18.50
N GLN A 204 -2.76 3.09 19.09
CA GLN A 204 -1.64 3.84 18.51
C GLN A 204 -1.05 3.06 17.32
N VAL A 205 -0.73 3.77 16.26
CA VAL A 205 -0.04 3.22 15.09
C VAL A 205 1.44 3.55 15.19
N ARG A 206 2.31 2.55 15.02
CA ARG A 206 3.75 2.71 15.14
C ARG A 206 4.44 2.67 13.79
N PHE A 207 5.44 3.53 13.57
CA PHE A 207 6.34 3.37 12.42
C PHE A 207 7.30 2.19 12.61
N VAL A 208 7.53 1.47 11.50
CA VAL A 208 8.66 0.56 11.32
C VAL A 208 9.51 1.06 10.17
N GLN A 209 10.83 0.82 10.26
CA GLN A 209 11.78 1.34 9.29
C GLN A 209 11.54 0.76 7.90
N GLY A 210 11.29 1.63 6.94
CA GLY A 210 11.22 1.34 5.51
C GLY A 210 12.57 1.49 4.80
N ASP A 211 12.50 1.73 3.50
CA ASP A 211 13.66 2.04 2.67
C ASP A 211 13.32 3.21 1.73
N TYR A 212 14.27 4.13 1.53
CA TYR A 212 14.09 5.23 0.58
C TYR A 212 13.93 4.74 -0.87
N LYS A 213 14.44 3.55 -1.19
CA LYS A 213 14.19 2.89 -2.47
C LYS A 213 12.75 2.41 -2.65
N ASN A 214 11.99 2.19 -1.56
CA ASN A 214 10.58 1.75 -1.63
C ASN A 214 9.67 2.89 -2.11
N ILE A 215 10.02 3.47 -3.27
CA ILE A 215 9.29 4.57 -3.90
C ILE A 215 7.92 4.10 -4.43
N LYS A 216 7.00 5.04 -4.57
CA LYS A 216 5.71 4.81 -5.23
C LYS A 216 5.79 5.38 -6.64
N VAL A 217 5.65 4.53 -7.64
CA VAL A 217 5.55 4.94 -9.04
C VAL A 217 4.28 5.79 -9.22
N THR A 218 4.48 7.07 -9.50
CA THR A 218 3.40 8.07 -9.64
C THR A 218 3.51 8.90 -10.90
N THR A 219 4.74 9.07 -11.41
CA THR A 219 5.08 9.79 -12.63
C THR A 219 5.90 8.89 -13.57
N PRO A 220 6.03 9.23 -14.87
CA PRO A 220 6.85 8.45 -15.78
C PRO A 220 8.31 8.30 -15.33
N GLU A 221 8.89 9.34 -14.77
CA GLU A 221 10.29 9.37 -14.30
C GLU A 221 10.53 8.36 -13.18
N ASP A 222 9.50 8.04 -12.38
CA ASP A 222 9.60 7.03 -11.32
C ASP A 222 9.84 5.62 -11.88
N ILE A 223 9.46 5.35 -13.13
CA ILE A 223 9.75 4.09 -13.82
C ILE A 223 11.26 3.94 -14.02
N ASP A 224 11.91 4.97 -14.55
CA ASP A 224 13.36 4.96 -14.81
C ASP A 224 14.14 4.83 -13.50
N ILE A 225 13.69 5.54 -12.46
CA ILE A 225 14.29 5.45 -11.11
C ILE A 225 14.13 4.04 -10.53
N ALA A 226 12.94 3.44 -10.65
CA ALA A 226 12.71 2.08 -10.18
C ALA A 226 13.56 1.06 -10.95
N GLU A 227 13.69 1.22 -12.27
CA GLU A 227 14.53 0.37 -13.12
C GLU A 227 15.99 0.43 -12.69
N LEU A 228 16.52 1.64 -12.45
CA LEU A 228 17.88 1.85 -11.95
C LEU A 228 18.11 1.13 -10.61
N PHE A 229 17.18 1.24 -9.67
CA PHE A 229 17.32 0.56 -8.38
C PHE A 229 17.29 -0.97 -8.51
N ILE A 230 16.45 -1.52 -9.39
CA ILE A 230 16.43 -2.96 -9.70
C ILE A 230 17.78 -3.42 -10.28
N GLU A 231 18.40 -2.63 -11.15
CA GLU A 231 19.71 -2.94 -11.72
C GLU A 231 20.83 -2.93 -10.67
N LEU A 232 20.78 -1.99 -9.73
CA LEU A 232 21.77 -1.89 -8.66
C LEU A 232 21.66 -3.03 -7.65
N ASP A 233 20.45 -3.52 -7.37
CA ASP A 233 20.22 -4.62 -6.44
C ASP A 233 20.49 -6.01 -7.07
N ALA A 234 20.64 -6.09 -8.40
CA ALA A 234 21.00 -7.31 -9.12
C ALA A 234 22.53 -7.55 -9.25
N LYS A 235 23.35 -6.58 -8.84
CA LYS A 235 24.82 -6.65 -8.85
C LYS A 235 25.35 -7.12 -7.50
#